data_8eba6245c3a39629b0d27acbf3775496
#
_entry.id   8eba6245c3a39629b0d27acbf3775496
#
_cell.length_a   1.000
_cell.length_b   1.000
_cell.length_c   1.000
_cell.angle_alpha   90.00
_cell.angle_beta   90.00
_cell.angle_gamma   90.00
#
_symmetry.space_group_name_H-M   'P 1'
#
loop_
_entity.id
_entity.type
_entity.pdbx_description
1 polymer ?
#
loop_
_entity_poly.entity_id
_entity_poly.type
_entity_poly.pdbx_seq_one_letter_code
_entity_poly.pdbx_strand_id
1 'polypeptide(L)'
;MNPGNRDIIDLSMNEGEPPSRACLDVLERHGPALLRKYADPAPLEAAYAAYLGTAPANVLATTGADDAIDRVFRAFLAPGEEMVFPTPTFEMVPACARMSRGDLVPIEYEWGTLPHDDILDAVSERTGVVAVLTPDNPTGRAFSTDSLLRLAAALPPEVTLMADLAYAEFADEDPTRALLEVPRAIMIRTMSKSWGLAGLRVGFAVGAKERIDALRGYGGPYALTGPSIAIALDRLENGVDEMRGFVEYVRSRRERLAAVLREVGGVPEPSQTNFVLASFPDARWIQRGMAAQGVLVRYFAHLPEYVRITVPRDDAEFRRVERALGCLDRPEALLFDMDGVLADVRRSYREAIVRTCASFGVEAGHDLIDAVKAAGQANDDWAVTHGVLADAGVEASLEQVTARFEEVYQGTGDEPGLRRHETLIPSREVLAELARIFKLGVVTGRPRADAERFLREQRVRGLFSAVICREDAPLKPDPAPVRVALDRLEARTAWMLGDTPDDVRAAVGAGVVPVGVVPPGGGRTGWTALEEAGAARIVEADTDFGGLFHG
;
A
#
# COMPACT_ATOMS: atom_id res chain seq x y z
N MET A 1 -8.10 -10.43 -10.55
CA MET A 1 -9.38 -10.89 -9.98
C MET A 1 -9.14 -11.60 -8.66
N ASN A 2 -9.92 -11.29 -7.72
CA ASN A 2 -9.86 -11.54 -6.29
C ASN A 2 -9.51 -12.98 -5.87
N PRO A 3 -8.44 -13.20 -5.12
CA PRO A 3 -8.29 -14.42 -4.35
C PRO A 3 -9.00 -14.22 -3.01
N GLY A 4 -10.25 -14.76 -2.93
CA GLY A 4 -10.97 -15.05 -1.68
C GLY A 4 -11.24 -13.85 -0.78
N ASN A 5 -12.46 -13.36 -0.85
CA ASN A 5 -13.29 -12.65 0.15
C ASN A 5 -12.60 -12.17 1.45
N ARG A 6 -11.51 -11.39 1.33
CA ARG A 6 -11.00 -10.59 2.42
C ARG A 6 -11.61 -9.21 2.33
N ASP A 7 -12.11 -8.76 3.44
CA ASP A 7 -12.52 -7.38 3.64
C ASP A 7 -11.26 -6.50 3.67
N ILE A 8 -10.86 -6.01 2.47
CA ILE A 8 -9.68 -5.14 2.28
C ILE A 8 -10.07 -3.73 2.70
N ILE A 9 -9.25 -3.13 3.56
CA ILE A 9 -9.33 -1.71 3.89
C ILE A 9 -8.32 -0.97 3.02
N ASP A 10 -8.81 -0.07 2.15
CA ASP A 10 -7.94 0.79 1.34
C ASP A 10 -7.81 2.18 1.98
N LEU A 11 -6.65 2.44 2.55
CA LEU A 11 -6.26 3.72 3.17
C LEU A 11 -5.18 4.45 2.35
N SER A 12 -5.04 4.11 1.06
CA SER A 12 -4.00 4.66 0.19
C SER A 12 -4.43 5.90 -0.60
N MET A 13 -5.76 6.13 -0.75
CA MET A 13 -6.30 7.10 -1.70
C MET A 13 -6.88 8.37 -1.07
N ASN A 14 -6.84 8.49 0.26
CA ASN A 14 -7.39 9.63 1.01
C ASN A 14 -8.87 9.88 0.69
N GLU A 15 -9.62 8.81 0.50
CA GLU A 15 -11.07 8.90 0.33
C GLU A 15 -11.73 9.24 1.67
N GLY A 16 -12.83 9.98 1.60
CA GLY A 16 -13.65 10.29 2.76
C GLY A 16 -14.58 9.13 3.13
N GLU A 17 -15.32 9.32 4.24
CA GLU A 17 -16.43 8.42 4.57
C GLU A 17 -17.53 8.51 3.50
N PRO A 18 -18.12 7.39 3.07
CA PRO A 18 -19.26 7.44 2.16
C PRO A 18 -20.43 8.19 2.82
N PRO A 19 -21.11 9.08 2.09
CA PRO A 19 -22.25 9.79 2.64
C PRO A 19 -23.40 8.83 3.01
N SER A 20 -24.28 9.26 3.88
CA SER A 20 -25.47 8.49 4.25
C SER A 20 -26.28 8.08 3.03
N ARG A 21 -26.96 6.94 3.10
CA ARG A 21 -27.77 6.41 1.98
C ARG A 21 -28.84 7.39 1.50
N ALA A 22 -29.29 8.30 2.35
CA ALA A 22 -30.28 9.32 2.01
C ALA A 22 -29.89 10.17 0.79
N CYS A 23 -28.60 10.39 0.53
CA CYS A 23 -28.14 11.11 -0.66
C CYS A 23 -28.51 10.40 -1.98
N LEU A 24 -28.75 9.08 -1.96
CA LEU A 24 -29.15 8.31 -3.14
C LEU A 24 -30.64 8.49 -3.46
N ASP A 25 -31.48 8.89 -2.50
CA ASP A 25 -32.92 9.14 -2.71
C ASP A 25 -33.14 10.27 -3.72
N VAL A 26 -32.13 11.14 -3.90
CA VAL A 26 -32.19 12.19 -4.93
C VAL A 26 -32.28 11.59 -6.34
N LEU A 27 -31.61 10.47 -6.58
CA LEU A 27 -31.66 9.79 -7.89
C LEU A 27 -33.03 9.19 -8.16
N GLU A 28 -33.69 8.65 -7.13
CA GLU A 28 -35.02 8.11 -7.22
C GLU A 28 -36.06 9.24 -7.48
N ARG A 29 -35.96 10.38 -6.80
CA ARG A 29 -36.81 11.55 -6.99
C ARG A 29 -36.77 12.12 -8.41
N HIS A 30 -35.59 12.18 -9.00
CA HIS A 30 -35.39 12.71 -10.36
C HIS A 30 -35.59 11.65 -11.46
N GLY A 31 -35.45 10.38 -11.16
CA GLY A 31 -35.67 9.25 -12.06
C GLY A 31 -34.76 9.25 -13.30
N PRO A 32 -35.11 8.48 -14.36
CA PRO A 32 -34.26 8.30 -15.55
C PRO A 32 -33.97 9.60 -16.34
N ALA A 33 -34.68 10.71 -16.08
CA ALA A 33 -34.43 11.98 -16.75
C ALA A 33 -33.01 12.50 -16.54
N LEU A 34 -32.42 12.24 -15.36
CA LEU A 34 -31.01 12.60 -15.06
C LEU A 34 -30.00 11.90 -15.99
N LEU A 35 -30.34 10.70 -16.48
CA LEU A 35 -29.43 9.93 -17.34
C LEU A 35 -29.51 10.34 -18.80
N ARG A 36 -30.64 10.94 -19.22
CA ARG A 36 -30.94 11.25 -20.62
C ARG A 36 -30.50 12.63 -21.08
N LYS A 37 -30.44 13.60 -20.16
CA LYS A 37 -30.19 15.00 -20.50
C LYS A 37 -28.75 15.40 -20.11
N TYR A 38 -28.17 16.26 -20.95
CA TYR A 38 -26.99 17.02 -20.51
C TYR A 38 -27.38 17.92 -19.34
N ALA A 39 -26.60 17.90 -18.29
CA ALA A 39 -26.88 18.65 -17.08
C ALA A 39 -26.29 20.05 -17.16
N ASP A 40 -27.01 21.02 -16.58
CA ASP A 40 -26.53 22.39 -16.40
C ASP A 40 -25.81 22.50 -15.05
N PRO A 41 -24.51 22.87 -15.00
CA PRO A 41 -23.78 23.04 -13.75
C PRO A 41 -24.11 24.32 -12.98
N ALA A 42 -24.81 25.31 -13.59
CA ALA A 42 -25.05 26.62 -12.97
C ALA A 42 -25.77 26.56 -11.60
N PRO A 43 -26.75 25.66 -11.36
CA PRO A 43 -27.33 25.52 -10.02
C PRO A 43 -26.32 25.05 -8.98
N LEU A 44 -25.41 24.15 -9.35
CA LEU A 44 -24.35 23.66 -8.46
C LEU A 44 -23.32 24.76 -8.17
N GLU A 45 -22.92 25.53 -9.17
CA GLU A 45 -22.02 26.68 -9.00
C GLU A 45 -22.63 27.72 -8.05
N ALA A 46 -23.91 28.01 -8.20
CA ALA A 46 -24.62 28.95 -7.33
C ALA A 46 -24.72 28.45 -5.88
N ALA A 47 -25.04 27.17 -5.68
CA ALA A 47 -25.09 26.55 -4.35
C ALA A 47 -23.70 26.53 -3.67
N TYR A 48 -22.67 26.19 -4.41
CA TYR A 48 -21.30 26.18 -3.86
C TYR A 48 -20.79 27.59 -3.57
N ALA A 49 -21.10 28.56 -4.42
CA ALA A 49 -20.81 29.97 -4.16
C ALA A 49 -21.50 30.48 -2.89
N ALA A 50 -22.75 30.10 -2.67
CA ALA A 50 -23.49 30.45 -1.44
C ALA A 50 -22.83 29.79 -0.20
N TYR A 51 -22.41 28.53 -0.31
CA TYR A 51 -21.65 27.82 0.74
C TYR A 51 -20.35 28.54 1.12
N LEU A 52 -19.61 29.04 0.13
CA LEU A 52 -18.36 29.81 0.34
C LEU A 52 -18.61 31.29 0.73
N GLY A 53 -19.82 31.80 0.57
CA GLY A 53 -20.18 33.22 0.78
C GLY A 53 -19.64 34.15 -0.31
N THR A 54 -19.66 33.72 -1.57
CA THR A 54 -19.20 34.47 -2.74
C THR A 54 -20.26 34.50 -3.85
N ALA A 55 -19.98 35.19 -4.96
CA ALA A 55 -20.91 35.24 -6.10
C ALA A 55 -20.77 33.99 -7.01
N PRO A 56 -21.85 33.54 -7.66
CA PRO A 56 -21.79 32.41 -8.62
C PRO A 56 -20.75 32.60 -9.74
N ALA A 57 -20.51 33.85 -10.17
CA ALA A 57 -19.53 34.19 -11.19
C ALA A 57 -18.06 33.87 -10.77
N ASN A 58 -17.81 33.70 -9.48
CA ASN A 58 -16.51 33.36 -8.90
C ASN A 58 -16.26 31.85 -8.80
N VAL A 59 -17.20 31.01 -9.28
CA VAL A 59 -17.13 29.55 -9.15
C VAL A 59 -17.29 28.89 -10.50
N LEU A 60 -16.45 27.88 -10.77
CA LEU A 60 -16.57 26.99 -11.91
C LEU A 60 -16.61 25.56 -11.40
N ALA A 61 -17.67 24.82 -11.66
CA ALA A 61 -17.76 23.40 -11.39
C ALA A 61 -16.95 22.60 -12.43
N THR A 62 -16.17 21.63 -11.96
CA THR A 62 -15.23 20.83 -12.76
C THR A 62 -15.35 19.34 -12.46
N THR A 63 -14.80 18.48 -13.32
CA THR A 63 -14.78 17.02 -13.15
C THR A 63 -13.69 16.63 -12.15
N GLY A 64 -13.87 16.97 -10.88
CA GLY A 64 -12.90 16.86 -9.81
C GLY A 64 -11.86 17.98 -9.80
N ALA A 65 -10.99 17.98 -8.79
CA ALA A 65 -9.90 18.94 -8.68
C ALA A 65 -8.89 18.82 -9.84
N ASP A 66 -8.67 17.61 -10.35
CA ASP A 66 -7.70 17.35 -11.43
C ASP A 66 -8.07 18.11 -12.71
N ASP A 67 -9.36 18.16 -13.08
CA ASP A 67 -9.85 18.97 -14.23
C ASP A 67 -9.68 20.48 -13.97
N ALA A 68 -9.88 20.92 -12.72
CA ALA A 68 -9.64 22.33 -12.38
C ALA A 68 -8.15 22.69 -12.50
N ILE A 69 -7.24 21.85 -12.01
CA ILE A 69 -5.78 22.01 -12.12
C ILE A 69 -5.36 22.04 -13.59
N ASP A 70 -5.82 21.08 -14.40
CA ASP A 70 -5.50 21.02 -15.84
C ASP A 70 -5.94 22.31 -16.57
N ARG A 71 -7.15 22.81 -16.28
CA ARG A 71 -7.65 24.06 -16.87
C ARG A 71 -6.83 25.29 -16.47
N VAL A 72 -6.34 25.35 -15.22
CA VAL A 72 -5.45 26.44 -14.79
C VAL A 72 -4.18 26.47 -15.63
N PHE A 73 -3.53 25.32 -15.82
CA PHE A 73 -2.32 25.29 -16.62
C PHE A 73 -2.58 25.55 -18.11
N ARG A 74 -3.65 25.06 -18.68
CA ARG A 74 -4.01 25.37 -20.07
C ARG A 74 -4.31 26.87 -20.28
N ALA A 75 -4.87 27.54 -19.28
CA ALA A 75 -5.27 28.94 -19.39
C ALA A 75 -4.13 29.91 -19.08
N PHE A 76 -3.21 29.55 -18.17
CA PHE A 76 -2.27 30.48 -17.57
C PHE A 76 -0.80 30.00 -17.59
N LEU A 77 -0.51 28.92 -18.32
CA LEU A 77 0.85 28.44 -18.53
C LEU A 77 1.06 28.16 -20.03
N ALA A 78 1.59 29.11 -20.75
CA ALA A 78 1.90 28.92 -22.17
C ALA A 78 3.07 27.94 -22.36
N PRO A 79 3.20 27.27 -23.52
CA PRO A 79 4.34 26.42 -23.80
C PRO A 79 5.68 27.12 -23.61
N GLY A 80 6.55 26.54 -22.75
CA GLY A 80 7.85 27.11 -22.40
C GLY A 80 7.82 28.16 -21.28
N GLU A 81 6.65 28.50 -20.75
CA GLU A 81 6.58 29.22 -19.47
C GLU A 81 6.82 28.28 -18.28
N GLU A 82 7.17 28.88 -17.16
CA GLU A 82 7.59 28.19 -15.96
C GLU A 82 6.44 28.06 -14.93
N MET A 83 6.36 26.88 -14.31
CA MET A 83 5.60 26.68 -13.08
C MET A 83 6.56 26.50 -11.91
N VAL A 84 6.52 27.45 -10.95
CA VAL A 84 7.28 27.38 -9.69
C VAL A 84 6.40 26.74 -8.61
N PHE A 85 6.94 25.75 -7.87
CA PHE A 85 6.18 25.05 -6.85
C PHE A 85 7.06 24.41 -5.78
N PRO A 86 6.65 24.41 -4.49
CA PRO A 86 7.30 23.63 -3.43
C PRO A 86 7.18 22.13 -3.67
N THR A 87 8.24 21.36 -3.36
CA THR A 87 8.27 19.90 -3.48
C THR A 87 8.67 19.24 -2.16
N PRO A 88 8.08 18.08 -1.77
CA PRO A 88 7.12 17.27 -2.53
C PRO A 88 5.76 17.93 -2.67
N THR A 89 4.97 17.50 -3.64
CA THR A 89 3.61 17.98 -3.90
C THR A 89 2.75 16.88 -4.53
N PHE A 90 1.45 17.13 -4.71
CA PHE A 90 0.55 16.20 -5.39
C PHE A 90 0.98 16.00 -6.86
N GLU A 91 1.23 14.76 -7.23
CA GLU A 91 1.83 14.35 -8.51
C GLU A 91 1.10 14.85 -9.76
N MET A 92 -0.23 15.13 -9.66
CA MET A 92 -0.98 15.67 -10.79
C MET A 92 -0.66 17.12 -11.11
N VAL A 93 -0.19 17.91 -10.16
CA VAL A 93 0.20 19.30 -10.40
C VAL A 93 1.33 19.39 -11.40
N PRO A 94 2.52 18.81 -11.17
CA PRO A 94 3.57 18.80 -12.18
C PRO A 94 3.21 18.00 -13.45
N ALA A 95 2.34 17.00 -13.36
CA ALA A 95 1.90 16.23 -14.52
C ALA A 95 1.05 17.10 -15.47
N CYS A 96 0.08 17.84 -14.96
CA CYS A 96 -0.77 18.74 -15.76
C CYS A 96 0.05 19.90 -16.36
N ALA A 97 1.00 20.46 -15.62
CA ALA A 97 1.90 21.49 -16.15
C ALA A 97 2.73 20.97 -17.34
N ARG A 98 3.29 19.75 -17.24
CA ARG A 98 3.98 19.10 -18.38
C ARG A 98 3.06 18.85 -19.57
N MET A 99 1.80 18.45 -19.35
CA MET A 99 0.82 18.28 -20.42
C MET A 99 0.53 19.59 -21.16
N SER A 100 0.60 20.73 -20.48
CA SER A 100 0.52 22.07 -21.05
C SER A 100 1.85 22.53 -21.66
N ARG A 101 2.89 21.69 -21.68
CA ARG A 101 4.25 22.00 -22.15
C ARG A 101 4.94 23.11 -21.37
N GLY A 102 4.59 23.29 -20.10
CA GLY A 102 5.27 24.18 -19.18
C GLY A 102 6.56 23.57 -18.63
N ASP A 103 7.52 24.42 -18.34
CA ASP A 103 8.77 24.07 -17.67
C ASP A 103 8.52 24.01 -16.15
N LEU A 104 9.13 23.04 -15.47
CA LEU A 104 8.96 22.85 -14.03
C LEU A 104 10.13 23.44 -13.26
N VAL A 105 9.84 24.26 -12.26
CA VAL A 105 10.81 24.82 -11.32
C VAL A 105 10.45 24.39 -9.90
N PRO A 106 10.89 23.17 -9.47
CA PRO A 106 10.61 22.67 -8.12
C PRO A 106 11.48 23.39 -7.09
N ILE A 107 10.89 23.76 -5.96
CA ILE A 107 11.56 24.36 -4.81
C ILE A 107 11.62 23.34 -3.70
N GLU A 108 12.81 22.83 -3.41
CA GLU A 108 13.04 22.00 -2.24
C GLU A 108 13.08 22.88 -0.99
N TYR A 109 12.43 22.46 0.09
CA TYR A 109 12.34 23.27 1.30
C TYR A 109 12.24 22.40 2.55
N GLU A 110 12.50 23.00 3.71
CA GLU A 110 12.23 22.38 5.00
C GLU A 110 10.72 22.43 5.29
N TRP A 111 10.10 21.27 5.47
CA TRP A 111 8.64 21.17 5.59
C TRP A 111 8.11 21.91 6.82
N GLY A 112 7.05 22.67 6.63
CA GLY A 112 6.31 23.35 7.71
C GLY A 112 6.20 24.85 7.53
N THR A 113 7.09 25.48 6.78
CA THR A 113 7.04 26.91 6.48
C THR A 113 7.07 27.11 4.96
N LEU A 114 6.16 27.95 4.43
CA LEU A 114 6.17 28.27 3.01
C LEU A 114 7.51 28.94 2.64
N PRO A 115 8.27 28.42 1.66
CA PRO A 115 9.59 28.95 1.29
C PRO A 115 9.45 30.22 0.42
N HIS A 116 9.06 31.31 1.03
CA HIS A 116 8.76 32.58 0.34
C HIS A 116 9.91 33.08 -0.51
N ASP A 117 11.09 33.20 0.09
CA ASP A 117 12.25 33.82 -0.56
C ASP A 117 12.70 32.93 -1.73
N ASP A 118 12.77 31.60 -1.52
CA ASP A 118 13.17 30.67 -2.57
C ASP A 118 12.16 30.65 -3.75
N ILE A 119 10.87 30.77 -3.47
CA ILE A 119 9.83 30.86 -4.51
C ILE A 119 10.02 32.18 -5.29
N LEU A 120 10.18 33.30 -4.59
CA LEU A 120 10.30 34.63 -5.23
C LEU A 120 11.60 34.75 -6.01
N ASP A 121 12.70 34.20 -5.52
CA ASP A 121 13.99 34.18 -6.22
C ASP A 121 13.95 33.32 -7.50
N ALA A 122 13.07 32.29 -7.52
CA ALA A 122 12.87 31.44 -8.70
C ALA A 122 11.88 32.01 -9.71
N VAL A 123 11.08 33.03 -9.34
CA VAL A 123 10.16 33.71 -10.27
C VAL A 123 10.93 34.54 -11.30
N SER A 124 10.67 34.27 -12.56
CA SER A 124 11.28 34.94 -13.71
C SER A 124 10.23 35.58 -14.63
N GLU A 125 10.68 36.29 -15.69
CA GLU A 125 9.79 36.79 -16.74
C GLU A 125 9.04 35.67 -17.49
N ARG A 126 9.50 34.43 -17.37
CA ARG A 126 8.85 33.24 -17.95
C ARG A 126 7.85 32.56 -16.99
N THR A 127 7.76 32.98 -15.76
CA THR A 127 6.88 32.34 -14.78
C THR A 127 5.42 32.70 -15.05
N GLY A 128 4.62 31.72 -15.46
CA GLY A 128 3.17 31.89 -15.66
C GLY A 128 2.37 31.54 -14.41
N VAL A 129 2.79 30.50 -13.67
CA VAL A 129 2.06 29.98 -12.51
C VAL A 129 2.98 29.70 -11.33
N VAL A 130 2.59 30.15 -10.15
CA VAL A 130 3.09 29.64 -8.87
C VAL A 130 2.01 28.73 -8.27
N ALA A 131 2.33 27.46 -8.02
CA ALA A 131 1.40 26.49 -7.49
C ALA A 131 1.74 26.12 -6.04
N VAL A 132 0.78 26.27 -5.11
CA VAL A 132 0.94 25.95 -3.69
C VAL A 132 -0.23 25.09 -3.23
N LEU A 133 0.05 24.01 -2.51
CA LEU A 133 -0.96 23.15 -1.92
C LEU A 133 -1.03 23.40 -0.41
N THR A 134 -2.24 23.58 0.13
CA THR A 134 -2.42 23.78 1.56
C THR A 134 -3.84 23.39 2.04
N PRO A 135 -3.94 22.40 2.93
CA PRO A 135 -2.90 21.46 3.36
C PRO A 135 -2.33 20.63 2.21
N ASP A 136 -1.02 20.39 2.27
CA ASP A 136 -0.29 19.68 1.21
C ASP A 136 -0.49 18.16 1.23
N ASN A 137 -0.42 17.58 0.07
CA ASN A 137 -0.31 16.14 -0.15
C ASN A 137 1.01 15.85 -0.90
N PRO A 138 1.99 15.11 -0.33
CA PRO A 138 1.77 14.09 0.70
C PRO A 138 2.08 14.50 2.15
N THR A 139 2.62 15.67 2.44
CA THR A 139 3.16 15.99 3.76
C THR A 139 2.09 16.16 4.85
N GLY A 140 0.88 16.56 4.47
CA GLY A 140 -0.20 16.91 5.42
C GLY A 140 -0.06 18.30 6.05
N ARG A 141 1.03 19.01 5.78
CA ARG A 141 1.33 20.32 6.35
C ARG A 141 0.46 21.41 5.74
N ALA A 142 0.08 22.41 6.52
CA ALA A 142 -0.66 23.57 6.07
C ALA A 142 0.17 24.85 6.22
N PHE A 143 0.00 25.76 5.27
CA PHE A 143 0.53 27.11 5.35
C PHE A 143 -0.56 28.05 5.86
N SER A 144 -0.19 29.07 6.67
CA SER A 144 -1.14 30.04 7.18
C SER A 144 -1.69 30.94 6.07
N THR A 145 -2.89 31.46 6.27
CA THR A 145 -3.52 32.45 5.39
C THR A 145 -2.63 33.66 5.16
N ASP A 146 -2.01 34.19 6.22
CA ASP A 146 -1.08 35.31 6.12
C ASP A 146 0.14 35.01 5.25
N SER A 147 0.64 33.77 5.30
CA SER A 147 1.76 33.32 4.48
C SER A 147 1.40 33.35 3.00
N LEU A 148 0.21 32.85 2.65
CA LEU A 148 -0.28 32.86 1.26
C LEU A 148 -0.54 34.28 0.75
N LEU A 149 -1.10 35.15 1.60
CA LEU A 149 -1.35 36.56 1.22
C LEU A 149 -0.05 37.33 1.01
N ARG A 150 0.97 37.09 1.84
CA ARG A 150 2.31 37.68 1.64
C ARG A 150 2.94 37.22 0.32
N LEU A 151 2.87 35.91 0.02
CA LEU A 151 3.33 35.40 -1.27
C LEU A 151 2.56 36.07 -2.42
N ALA A 152 1.23 36.06 -2.35
CA ALA A 152 0.40 36.70 -3.37
C ALA A 152 0.70 38.16 -3.59
N ALA A 153 0.97 38.94 -2.53
CA ALA A 153 1.31 40.36 -2.63
C ALA A 153 2.68 40.60 -3.29
N ALA A 154 3.64 39.71 -3.11
CA ALA A 154 4.99 39.83 -3.64
C ALA A 154 5.14 39.33 -5.09
N LEU A 155 4.24 38.45 -5.56
CA LEU A 155 4.28 37.95 -6.94
C LEU A 155 4.01 39.06 -7.97
N PRO A 156 4.64 39.03 -9.17
CA PRO A 156 4.31 39.90 -10.30
C PRO A 156 2.81 39.78 -10.69
N PRO A 157 2.19 40.88 -11.17
CA PRO A 157 0.73 40.90 -11.46
C PRO A 157 0.29 39.90 -12.55
N GLU A 158 1.17 39.54 -13.46
CA GLU A 158 0.95 38.57 -14.53
C GLU A 158 0.97 37.12 -14.05
N VAL A 159 1.70 36.83 -12.96
CA VAL A 159 1.83 35.47 -12.42
C VAL A 159 0.55 35.04 -11.71
N THR A 160 0.02 33.88 -12.08
CA THR A 160 -1.15 33.27 -11.44
C THR A 160 -0.73 32.51 -10.19
N LEU A 161 -1.35 32.79 -9.05
CA LEU A 161 -1.24 31.96 -7.86
C LEU A 161 -2.32 30.87 -7.89
N MET A 162 -1.94 29.62 -8.10
CA MET A 162 -2.83 28.47 -7.92
C MET A 162 -2.67 27.94 -6.51
N ALA A 163 -3.75 27.97 -5.72
CA ALA A 163 -3.79 27.38 -4.38
C ALA A 163 -4.69 26.14 -4.39
N ASP A 164 -4.10 24.95 -4.27
CA ASP A 164 -4.90 23.73 -4.10
C ASP A 164 -5.30 23.58 -2.64
N LEU A 165 -6.61 23.68 -2.40
CA LEU A 165 -7.26 23.66 -1.10
C LEU A 165 -8.14 22.39 -0.92
N ALA A 166 -7.75 21.27 -1.54
CA ALA A 166 -8.52 20.01 -1.52
C ALA A 166 -8.78 19.47 -0.10
N TYR A 167 -8.01 19.90 0.89
CA TYR A 167 -8.13 19.47 2.29
C TYR A 167 -8.51 20.60 3.24
N ALA A 168 -8.93 21.75 2.74
CA ALA A 168 -9.18 22.95 3.56
C ALA A 168 -10.21 22.73 4.67
N GLU A 169 -11.24 21.87 4.47
CA GLU A 169 -12.22 21.57 5.52
C GLU A 169 -11.60 20.88 6.75
N PHE A 170 -10.49 20.16 6.58
CA PHE A 170 -9.75 19.50 7.69
C PHE A 170 -8.75 20.41 8.38
N ALA A 171 -8.41 21.56 7.76
CA ALA A 171 -7.42 22.49 8.26
C ALA A 171 -7.97 23.39 9.38
N ASP A 172 -7.06 23.99 10.14
CA ASP A 172 -7.43 24.96 11.18
C ASP A 172 -7.88 26.29 10.57
N GLU A 173 -7.31 26.65 9.38
CA GLU A 173 -7.68 27.83 8.61
C GLU A 173 -8.11 27.44 7.20
N ASP A 174 -9.17 28.06 6.69
CA ASP A 174 -9.57 28.02 5.27
C ASP A 174 -9.26 29.38 4.62
N PRO A 175 -8.21 29.50 3.79
CA PRO A 175 -7.80 30.77 3.19
C PRO A 175 -8.70 31.23 2.03
N THR A 176 -9.74 30.49 1.67
CA THR A 176 -10.58 30.75 0.49
C THR A 176 -11.10 32.18 0.46
N ARG A 177 -11.68 32.68 1.59
CA ARG A 177 -12.22 34.05 1.65
C ARG A 177 -11.17 35.12 1.45
N ALA A 178 -10.01 34.95 2.09
CA ALA A 178 -8.92 35.91 1.98
C ALA A 178 -8.32 35.95 0.55
N LEU A 179 -8.18 34.78 -0.07
CA LEU A 179 -7.66 34.65 -1.44
C LEU A 179 -8.66 35.13 -2.52
N LEU A 180 -9.96 35.17 -2.26
CA LEU A 180 -10.94 35.78 -3.15
C LEU A 180 -10.71 37.29 -3.38
N GLU A 181 -10.08 37.97 -2.42
CA GLU A 181 -9.69 39.38 -2.54
C GLU A 181 -8.40 39.56 -3.37
N VAL A 182 -7.76 38.48 -3.79
CA VAL A 182 -6.53 38.49 -4.63
C VAL A 182 -6.91 38.18 -6.07
N PRO A 183 -6.92 39.16 -6.99
CA PRO A 183 -7.45 38.99 -8.36
C PRO A 183 -6.73 37.92 -9.20
N ARG A 184 -5.46 37.60 -8.84
CA ARG A 184 -4.65 36.58 -9.55
C ARG A 184 -4.73 35.20 -8.94
N ALA A 185 -5.38 35.04 -7.78
CA ALA A 185 -5.51 33.75 -7.12
C ALA A 185 -6.61 32.91 -7.73
N ILE A 186 -6.34 31.63 -7.89
CA ILE A 186 -7.30 30.59 -8.24
C ILE A 186 -7.17 29.48 -7.22
N MET A 187 -8.26 29.22 -6.49
CA MET A 187 -8.34 28.15 -5.51
C MET A 187 -8.98 26.91 -6.13
N ILE A 188 -8.38 25.76 -5.90
CA ILE A 188 -8.93 24.45 -6.30
C ILE A 188 -9.60 23.82 -5.10
N ARG A 189 -10.85 23.37 -5.27
CA ARG A 189 -11.67 22.74 -4.24
C ARG A 189 -12.24 21.41 -4.76
N THR A 190 -12.62 20.52 -3.87
CA THR A 190 -13.19 19.21 -4.24
C THR A 190 -14.20 18.70 -3.23
N MET A 191 -15.17 17.93 -3.69
CA MET A 191 -16.06 17.15 -2.82
C MET A 191 -15.57 15.70 -2.62
N SER A 192 -14.36 15.36 -3.08
CA SER A 192 -13.82 14.01 -3.01
C SER A 192 -13.34 13.60 -1.62
N LYS A 193 -13.06 14.55 -0.71
CA LYS A 193 -12.39 14.28 0.58
C LYS A 193 -13.40 14.40 1.74
N SER A 194 -13.65 15.58 2.24
CA SER A 194 -14.57 15.83 3.37
C SER A 194 -16.02 15.46 3.10
N TRP A 195 -16.48 15.56 1.85
CA TRP A 195 -17.86 15.30 1.45
C TRP A 195 -18.13 13.84 1.05
N GLY A 196 -17.11 12.98 0.94
CA GLY A 196 -17.23 11.57 0.60
C GLY A 196 -17.66 11.27 -0.84
N LEU A 197 -17.47 12.19 -1.78
CA LEU A 197 -17.95 12.08 -3.17
C LEU A 197 -16.82 11.82 -4.19
N ALA A 198 -15.74 11.14 -3.80
CA ALA A 198 -14.62 10.86 -4.70
C ALA A 198 -15.05 10.17 -6.01
N GLY A 199 -15.98 9.22 -5.94
CA GLY A 199 -16.50 8.48 -7.09
C GLY A 199 -17.37 9.32 -8.04
N LEU A 200 -17.91 10.47 -7.60
CA LEU A 200 -18.75 11.33 -8.43
C LEU A 200 -17.97 12.39 -9.20
N ARG A 201 -16.66 12.54 -8.93
CA ARG A 201 -15.81 13.49 -9.64
C ARG A 201 -16.35 14.90 -9.65
N VAL A 202 -16.63 15.49 -8.48
CA VAL A 202 -17.07 16.89 -8.35
C VAL A 202 -15.99 17.72 -7.71
N GLY A 203 -15.55 18.75 -8.42
CA GLY A 203 -14.58 19.75 -7.96
C GLY A 203 -14.95 21.15 -8.42
N PHE A 204 -14.17 22.12 -7.98
CA PHE A 204 -14.41 23.53 -8.30
C PHE A 204 -13.08 24.28 -8.45
N ALA A 205 -13.07 25.24 -9.41
CA ALA A 205 -12.15 26.36 -9.40
C ALA A 205 -12.89 27.58 -8.85
N VAL A 206 -12.24 28.31 -7.94
CA VAL A 206 -12.79 29.49 -7.26
C VAL A 206 -11.80 30.66 -7.42
N GLY A 207 -12.28 31.84 -7.80
CA GLY A 207 -11.42 33.01 -8.00
C GLY A 207 -12.16 34.22 -8.53
N ALA A 208 -11.43 35.25 -8.95
CA ALA A 208 -12.04 36.40 -9.59
C ALA A 208 -12.77 36.00 -10.88
N LYS A 209 -13.90 36.66 -11.16
CA LYS A 209 -14.77 36.38 -12.30
C LYS A 209 -14.00 36.23 -13.62
N GLU A 210 -13.07 37.15 -13.88
CA GLU A 210 -12.28 37.17 -15.12
C GLU A 210 -11.41 35.93 -15.27
N ARG A 211 -10.85 35.42 -14.17
CA ARG A 211 -10.09 34.18 -14.14
C ARG A 211 -10.98 32.97 -14.37
N ILE A 212 -12.14 32.95 -13.71
CA ILE A 212 -13.13 31.86 -13.86
C ILE A 212 -13.69 31.80 -15.29
N ASP A 213 -13.99 32.96 -15.90
CA ASP A 213 -14.44 33.02 -17.30
C ASP A 213 -13.36 32.48 -18.26
N ALA A 214 -12.09 32.77 -18.01
CA ALA A 214 -10.99 32.21 -18.79
C ALA A 214 -10.95 30.67 -18.70
N LEU A 215 -11.09 30.10 -17.49
CA LEU A 215 -11.09 28.64 -17.29
C LEU A 215 -12.25 27.93 -17.99
N ARG A 216 -13.43 28.59 -18.10
CA ARG A 216 -14.59 28.00 -18.79
C ARG A 216 -14.30 27.64 -20.24
N GLY A 217 -13.43 28.39 -20.92
CA GLY A 217 -13.01 28.15 -22.30
C GLY A 217 -12.19 26.89 -22.54
N TYR A 218 -11.60 26.31 -21.49
CA TYR A 218 -10.68 25.17 -21.59
C TYR A 218 -11.31 23.82 -21.25
N GLY A 219 -12.58 23.77 -20.88
CA GLY A 219 -13.28 22.53 -20.55
C GLY A 219 -14.34 22.15 -21.58
N GLY A 220 -14.77 20.89 -21.53
CA GLY A 220 -15.91 20.42 -22.31
C GLY A 220 -17.22 21.05 -21.81
N PRO A 221 -18.19 21.30 -22.70
CA PRO A 221 -19.45 21.99 -22.34
C PRO A 221 -20.35 21.15 -21.41
N TYR A 222 -20.11 19.85 -21.29
CA TYR A 222 -20.95 18.91 -20.52
C TYR A 222 -20.06 18.00 -19.64
N ALA A 223 -19.14 18.61 -18.90
CA ALA A 223 -18.13 17.88 -18.13
C ALA A 223 -18.71 17.07 -16.96
N LEU A 224 -19.75 17.58 -16.29
CA LEU A 224 -20.38 16.94 -15.15
C LEU A 224 -21.63 16.15 -15.54
N THR A 225 -21.84 15.00 -14.90
CA THR A 225 -23.03 14.17 -15.10
C THR A 225 -24.22 14.68 -14.29
N GLY A 226 -25.44 14.40 -14.76
CA GLY A 226 -26.67 14.74 -14.02
C GLY A 226 -26.69 14.15 -12.60
N PRO A 227 -26.40 12.86 -12.41
CA PRO A 227 -26.28 12.26 -11.07
C PRO A 227 -25.26 12.95 -10.17
N SER A 228 -24.08 13.31 -10.69
CA SER A 228 -23.05 14.01 -9.92
C SER A 228 -23.54 15.38 -9.42
N ILE A 229 -24.17 16.16 -10.28
CA ILE A 229 -24.72 17.47 -9.92
C ILE A 229 -25.85 17.33 -8.89
N ALA A 230 -26.78 16.39 -9.11
CA ALA A 230 -27.94 16.23 -8.24
C ALA A 230 -27.52 15.79 -6.82
N ILE A 231 -26.61 14.86 -6.70
CA ILE A 231 -26.10 14.41 -5.39
C ILE A 231 -25.27 15.51 -4.72
N ALA A 232 -24.42 16.23 -5.47
CA ALA A 232 -23.62 17.33 -4.92
C ALA A 232 -24.49 18.46 -4.39
N LEU A 233 -25.59 18.81 -5.10
CA LEU A 233 -26.56 19.78 -4.63
C LEU A 233 -27.26 19.33 -3.33
N ASP A 234 -27.75 18.09 -3.29
CA ASP A 234 -28.34 17.52 -2.08
C ASP A 234 -27.36 17.54 -0.89
N ARG A 235 -26.09 17.26 -1.13
CA ARG A 235 -25.04 17.33 -0.09
C ARG A 235 -24.81 18.74 0.43
N LEU A 236 -24.82 19.74 -0.45
CA LEU A 236 -24.70 21.14 -0.03
C LEU A 236 -25.92 21.63 0.76
N GLU A 237 -27.11 21.13 0.44
CA GLU A 237 -28.36 21.49 1.11
C GLU A 237 -28.54 20.73 2.44
N ASN A 238 -28.30 19.41 2.45
CA ASN A 238 -28.70 18.53 3.54
C ASN A 238 -27.53 17.82 4.24
N GLY A 239 -26.30 17.85 3.67
CA GLY A 239 -25.17 17.05 4.14
C GLY A 239 -24.07 17.82 4.86
N VAL A 240 -24.22 19.12 5.11
CA VAL A 240 -23.18 19.97 5.73
C VAL A 240 -22.84 19.51 7.15
N ASP A 241 -23.84 19.17 7.96
CA ASP A 241 -23.61 18.74 9.35
C ASP A 241 -22.97 17.35 9.40
N GLU A 242 -23.31 16.45 8.48
CA GLU A 242 -22.67 15.14 8.34
C GLU A 242 -21.19 15.31 7.94
N MET A 243 -20.90 16.16 6.97
CA MET A 243 -19.53 16.48 6.57
C MET A 243 -18.72 17.07 7.73
N ARG A 244 -19.28 18.01 8.50
CA ARG A 244 -18.63 18.60 9.67
C ARG A 244 -18.34 17.55 10.74
N GLY A 245 -19.31 16.68 11.03
CA GLY A 245 -19.13 15.56 11.96
C GLY A 245 -17.98 14.64 11.54
N PHE A 246 -17.87 14.33 10.24
CA PHE A 246 -16.74 13.57 9.70
C PHE A 246 -15.40 14.32 9.85
N VAL A 247 -15.36 15.62 9.58
CA VAL A 247 -14.15 16.44 9.78
C VAL A 247 -13.69 16.41 11.24
N GLU A 248 -14.62 16.56 12.19
CA GLU A 248 -14.30 16.49 13.64
C GLU A 248 -13.81 15.10 14.03
N TYR A 249 -14.44 14.05 13.53
CA TYR A 249 -13.98 12.68 13.72
C TYR A 249 -12.54 12.50 13.24
N VAL A 250 -12.23 12.91 12.00
CA VAL A 250 -10.87 12.83 11.42
C VAL A 250 -9.87 13.60 12.28
N ARG A 251 -10.18 14.85 12.67
CA ARG A 251 -9.29 15.66 13.50
C ARG A 251 -8.95 14.98 14.82
N SER A 252 -9.94 14.37 15.49
CA SER A 252 -9.73 13.65 16.75
C SER A 252 -8.94 12.36 16.58
N ARG A 253 -9.14 11.63 15.47
CA ARG A 253 -8.51 10.34 15.22
C ARG A 253 -7.12 10.44 14.59
N ARG A 254 -6.81 11.54 13.94
CA ARG A 254 -5.50 11.82 13.35
C ARG A 254 -4.39 11.77 14.40
N GLU A 255 -4.60 12.39 15.57
CA GLU A 255 -3.63 12.35 16.67
C GLU A 255 -3.46 10.93 17.24
N ARG A 256 -4.56 10.17 17.34
CA ARG A 256 -4.48 8.76 17.74
C ARG A 256 -3.67 7.93 16.72
N LEU A 257 -3.89 8.14 15.42
CA LEU A 257 -3.12 7.45 14.37
C LEU A 257 -1.63 7.81 14.49
N ALA A 258 -1.31 9.10 14.69
CA ALA A 258 0.06 9.54 14.88
C ALA A 258 0.70 8.90 16.15
N ALA A 259 -0.05 8.71 17.23
CA ALA A 259 0.44 8.02 18.42
C ALA A 259 0.77 6.54 18.12
N VAL A 260 -0.13 5.82 17.45
CA VAL A 260 0.09 4.42 17.07
C VAL A 260 1.31 4.27 16.16
N LEU A 261 1.51 5.21 15.21
CA LEU A 261 2.68 5.19 14.34
C LEU A 261 3.99 5.37 15.11
N ARG A 262 4.01 6.23 16.15
CA ARG A 262 5.18 6.39 17.03
C ARG A 262 5.48 5.11 17.83
N GLU A 263 4.44 4.42 18.32
CA GLU A 263 4.59 3.18 19.08
C GLU A 263 5.29 2.07 18.29
N VAL A 264 5.14 2.08 16.95
CA VAL A 264 5.81 1.12 16.06
C VAL A 264 7.07 1.69 15.38
N GLY A 265 7.69 2.70 15.97
CA GLY A 265 8.97 3.24 15.52
C GLY A 265 8.89 4.25 14.36
N GLY A 266 7.69 4.70 13.98
CA GLY A 266 7.51 5.73 12.97
C GLY A 266 7.64 7.15 13.51
N VAL A 267 8.02 8.09 12.66
CA VAL A 267 8.03 9.52 12.96
C VAL A 267 6.94 10.20 12.11
N PRO A 268 5.74 10.42 12.69
CA PRO A 268 4.65 11.05 11.96
C PRO A 268 4.88 12.54 11.77
N GLU A 269 4.60 13.03 10.57
CA GLU A 269 4.54 14.45 10.27
C GLU A 269 3.26 15.09 10.86
N PRO A 270 3.32 16.34 11.34
CA PRO A 270 2.12 17.10 11.65
C PRO A 270 1.19 17.21 10.44
N SER A 271 -0.09 16.91 10.63
CA SER A 271 -1.03 16.88 9.52
C SER A 271 -2.29 17.69 9.80
N GLN A 272 -2.78 18.39 8.77
CA GLN A 272 -4.07 19.05 8.74
C GLN A 272 -4.98 18.52 7.61
N THR A 273 -4.79 17.24 7.24
CA THR A 273 -5.55 16.53 6.22
C THR A 273 -6.35 15.38 6.83
N ASN A 274 -6.91 14.50 5.99
CA ASN A 274 -7.53 13.25 6.43
C ASN A 274 -6.55 12.06 6.42
N PHE A 275 -5.25 12.30 6.48
CA PHE A 275 -4.20 11.30 6.52
C PHE A 275 -3.02 11.72 7.41
N VAL A 276 -2.14 10.79 7.70
CA VAL A 276 -0.83 11.03 8.34
C VAL A 276 0.26 10.46 7.43
N LEU A 277 1.28 11.26 7.16
CA LEU A 277 2.55 10.83 6.58
C LEU A 277 3.50 10.51 7.72
N ALA A 278 4.19 9.38 7.65
CA ALA A 278 5.20 9.02 8.66
C ALA A 278 6.43 8.42 8.00
N SER A 279 7.61 8.76 8.51
CA SER A 279 8.84 8.10 8.11
C SER A 279 9.12 6.88 8.98
N PHE A 280 9.78 5.88 8.37
CA PHE A 280 10.22 4.64 9.01
C PHE A 280 11.59 4.25 8.47
N PRO A 281 12.43 3.55 9.27
CA PRO A 281 13.68 3.01 8.77
C PRO A 281 13.50 2.05 7.59
N ASP A 282 12.37 1.35 7.53
CA ASP A 282 11.96 0.48 6.44
C ASP A 282 10.46 0.68 6.12
N ALA A 283 10.16 1.73 5.36
CA ALA A 283 8.78 2.05 4.98
C ALA A 283 8.16 0.99 4.06
N ARG A 284 8.97 0.24 3.30
CA ARG A 284 8.48 -0.88 2.49
C ARG A 284 8.00 -2.05 3.34
N TRP A 285 8.67 -2.32 4.45
CA TRP A 285 8.22 -3.31 5.43
C TRP A 285 6.82 -2.96 5.95
N ILE A 286 6.62 -1.70 6.33
CA ILE A 286 5.31 -1.21 6.79
C ILE A 286 4.26 -1.38 5.68
N GLN A 287 4.51 -0.88 4.48
CA GLN A 287 3.57 -0.95 3.38
C GLN A 287 3.21 -2.39 2.99
N ARG A 288 4.22 -3.25 2.78
CA ARG A 288 4.01 -4.64 2.34
C ARG A 288 3.39 -5.49 3.44
N GLY A 289 3.84 -5.31 4.68
CA GLY A 289 3.35 -6.06 5.82
C GLY A 289 1.90 -5.71 6.18
N MET A 290 1.50 -4.44 6.07
CA MET A 290 0.09 -4.05 6.20
C MET A 290 -0.75 -4.60 5.06
N ALA A 291 -0.25 -4.54 3.82
CA ALA A 291 -0.95 -5.08 2.65
C ALA A 291 -1.19 -6.60 2.78
N ALA A 292 -0.23 -7.37 3.29
CA ALA A 292 -0.38 -8.79 3.57
C ALA A 292 -1.51 -9.08 4.56
N GLN A 293 -1.79 -8.15 5.46
CA GLN A 293 -2.87 -8.22 6.45
C GLN A 293 -4.19 -7.59 5.95
N GLY A 294 -4.27 -7.20 4.66
CA GLY A 294 -5.47 -6.64 4.04
C GLY A 294 -5.70 -5.16 4.35
N VAL A 295 -4.65 -4.41 4.70
CA VAL A 295 -4.68 -2.96 4.90
C VAL A 295 -3.75 -2.29 3.88
N LEU A 296 -4.32 -1.60 2.90
CA LEU A 296 -3.54 -0.91 1.87
C LEU A 296 -3.20 0.51 2.32
N VAL A 297 -1.92 0.88 2.21
CA VAL A 297 -1.40 2.20 2.52
C VAL A 297 -0.54 2.73 1.38
N ARG A 298 -0.31 4.03 1.30
CA ARG A 298 0.43 4.64 0.19
C ARG A 298 1.93 4.70 0.52
N TYR A 299 2.74 4.09 -0.34
CA TYR A 299 4.19 4.24 -0.41
C TYR A 299 4.55 5.09 -1.63
N PHE A 300 5.62 5.87 -1.53
CA PHE A 300 6.11 6.74 -2.59
C PHE A 300 7.55 6.37 -2.96
N ALA A 301 7.81 6.04 -4.23
CA ALA A 301 9.16 5.66 -4.67
C ALA A 301 10.16 6.84 -4.57
N HIS A 302 9.69 8.08 -4.67
CA HIS A 302 10.51 9.29 -4.55
C HIS A 302 10.65 9.78 -3.10
N LEU A 303 9.93 9.19 -2.15
CA LEU A 303 10.04 9.40 -0.69
C LEU A 303 10.15 8.02 -0.02
N PRO A 304 11.27 7.30 -0.21
CA PRO A 304 11.37 5.87 0.13
C PRO A 304 11.30 5.57 1.63
N GLU A 305 11.48 6.58 2.47
CA GLU A 305 11.40 6.46 3.93
C GLU A 305 9.98 6.69 4.46
N TYR A 306 9.00 7.05 3.60
CA TYR A 306 7.68 7.49 4.03
C TYR A 306 6.55 6.57 3.60
N VAL A 307 5.56 6.45 4.50
CA VAL A 307 4.25 5.85 4.24
C VAL A 307 3.17 6.85 4.62
N ARG A 308 2.15 7.02 3.75
CA ARG A 308 0.97 7.83 4.03
C ARG A 308 -0.22 6.92 4.31
N ILE A 309 -0.91 7.17 5.42
CA ILE A 309 -2.04 6.38 5.88
C ILE A 309 -3.24 7.31 6.06
N THR A 310 -4.32 7.04 5.33
CA THR A 310 -5.60 7.72 5.52
C THR A 310 -6.16 7.38 6.91
N VAL A 311 -6.77 8.33 7.60
CA VAL A 311 -7.42 8.10 8.89
C VAL A 311 -8.56 7.10 8.69
N PRO A 312 -8.60 5.97 9.42
CA PRO A 312 -9.68 4.98 9.31
C PRO A 312 -11.06 5.59 9.57
N ARG A 313 -12.07 5.10 8.84
CA ARG A 313 -13.44 5.66 8.85
C ARG A 313 -14.19 5.45 10.16
N ASP A 314 -13.90 4.35 10.85
CA ASP A 314 -14.56 3.96 12.09
C ASP A 314 -13.62 3.23 13.05
N ASP A 315 -14.10 2.96 14.26
CA ASP A 315 -13.31 2.26 15.27
C ASP A 315 -12.99 0.79 14.92
N ALA A 316 -13.74 0.16 14.03
CA ALA A 316 -13.46 -1.22 13.62
C ALA A 316 -12.27 -1.25 12.66
N GLU A 317 -12.25 -0.37 11.67
CA GLU A 317 -11.08 -0.18 10.79
C GLU A 317 -9.86 0.27 11.59
N PHE A 318 -10.04 1.19 12.54
CA PHE A 318 -8.96 1.68 13.38
C PHE A 318 -8.28 0.53 14.16
N ARG A 319 -9.08 -0.33 14.80
CA ARG A 319 -8.55 -1.53 15.49
C ARG A 319 -7.83 -2.49 14.54
N ARG A 320 -8.23 -2.59 13.28
CA ARG A 320 -7.51 -3.41 12.29
C ARG A 320 -6.17 -2.80 11.93
N VAL A 321 -6.09 -1.48 11.76
CA VAL A 321 -4.84 -0.75 11.51
C VAL A 321 -3.88 -0.89 12.69
N GLU A 322 -4.37 -0.66 13.93
CA GLU A 322 -3.58 -0.86 15.15
C GLU A 322 -3.01 -2.28 15.24
N ARG A 323 -3.84 -3.29 14.97
CA ARG A 323 -3.40 -4.69 14.98
C ARG A 323 -2.38 -4.98 13.90
N ALA A 324 -2.60 -4.46 12.68
CA ALA A 324 -1.69 -4.68 11.56
C ALA A 324 -0.31 -4.05 11.81
N LEU A 325 -0.28 -2.82 12.30
CA LEU A 325 0.96 -2.14 12.69
C LEU A 325 1.64 -2.83 13.87
N GLY A 326 0.90 -3.17 14.92
CA GLY A 326 1.44 -3.88 16.09
C GLY A 326 2.02 -5.26 15.73
N CYS A 327 1.43 -5.95 14.74
CA CYS A 327 1.98 -7.20 14.21
C CYS A 327 3.36 -7.01 13.57
N LEU A 328 3.61 -5.85 12.93
CA LEU A 328 4.90 -5.58 12.29
C LEU A 328 6.01 -5.26 13.30
N ASP A 329 5.65 -4.73 14.43
CA ASP A 329 6.57 -4.50 15.55
C ASP A 329 6.76 -5.79 16.37
N ARG A 330 5.66 -6.41 16.80
CA ARG A 330 5.68 -7.60 17.67
C ARG A 330 4.53 -8.56 17.38
N PRO A 331 4.73 -9.61 16.55
CA PRO A 331 3.71 -10.62 16.31
C PRO A 331 3.48 -11.51 17.54
N GLU A 332 2.30 -12.15 17.65
CA GLU A 332 2.03 -13.14 18.71
C GLU A 332 2.73 -14.47 18.43
N ALA A 333 2.96 -14.80 17.15
CA ALA A 333 3.59 -16.06 16.75
C ALA A 333 4.55 -15.89 15.58
N LEU A 334 5.53 -16.79 15.51
CA LEU A 334 6.40 -17.01 14.36
C LEU A 334 6.13 -18.39 13.80
N LEU A 335 5.80 -18.44 12.51
CA LEU A 335 5.57 -19.66 11.77
C LEU A 335 6.77 -19.89 10.85
N PHE A 336 7.33 -21.08 10.87
CA PHE A 336 8.50 -21.44 10.08
C PHE A 336 8.11 -22.52 9.07
N ASP A 337 8.47 -22.33 7.81
CA ASP A 337 8.64 -23.51 6.95
C ASP A 337 9.82 -24.36 7.46
N MET A 338 9.92 -25.57 6.99
CA MET A 338 11.00 -26.46 7.42
C MET A 338 12.15 -26.45 6.43
N ASP A 339 11.91 -26.74 5.17
CA ASP A 339 12.93 -26.93 4.15
C ASP A 339 13.48 -25.57 3.68
N GLY A 340 14.80 -25.36 3.79
CA GLY A 340 15.41 -24.08 3.45
C GLY A 340 15.29 -23.00 4.53
N VAL A 341 14.46 -23.19 5.56
CA VAL A 341 14.27 -22.25 6.68
C VAL A 341 14.78 -22.82 8.00
N LEU A 342 14.27 -23.97 8.44
CA LEU A 342 14.75 -24.65 9.64
C LEU A 342 15.80 -25.72 9.31
N ALA A 343 15.63 -26.43 8.20
CA ALA A 343 16.49 -27.53 7.77
C ALA A 343 17.28 -27.16 6.51
N ASP A 344 18.60 -27.31 6.56
CA ASP A 344 19.44 -27.30 5.36
C ASP A 344 19.27 -28.63 4.62
N VAL A 345 18.55 -28.58 3.52
CA VAL A 345 18.17 -29.74 2.72
C VAL A 345 19.00 -29.91 1.44
N ARG A 346 20.03 -29.09 1.23
CA ARG A 346 20.87 -29.13 0.03
C ARG A 346 21.51 -30.50 -0.19
N ARG A 347 21.87 -31.19 0.89
CA ARG A 347 22.55 -32.50 0.86
C ARG A 347 21.58 -33.65 1.16
N SER A 348 20.28 -33.39 1.30
CA SER A 348 19.25 -34.39 1.55
C SER A 348 18.15 -34.37 0.48
N TYR A 349 17.09 -33.60 0.62
CA TYR A 349 15.96 -33.58 -0.33
C TYR A 349 16.39 -33.18 -1.76
N ARG A 350 17.21 -32.12 -1.92
CA ARG A 350 17.69 -31.73 -3.25
C ARG A 350 18.56 -32.80 -3.90
N GLU A 351 19.45 -33.39 -3.13
CA GLU A 351 20.30 -34.50 -3.60
C GLU A 351 19.47 -35.77 -3.85
N ALA A 352 18.37 -35.99 -3.10
CA ALA A 352 17.46 -37.10 -3.35
C ALA A 352 16.74 -36.94 -4.69
N ILE A 353 16.31 -35.74 -5.07
CA ILE A 353 15.76 -35.47 -6.41
C ILE A 353 16.77 -35.85 -7.48
N VAL A 354 18.01 -35.32 -7.38
CA VAL A 354 19.10 -35.61 -8.35
C VAL A 354 19.34 -37.10 -8.50
N ARG A 355 19.53 -37.83 -7.40
CA ARG A 355 19.82 -39.27 -7.41
C ARG A 355 18.64 -40.09 -7.87
N THR A 356 17.42 -39.67 -7.54
CA THR A 356 16.23 -40.35 -8.03
C THR A 356 16.12 -40.19 -9.56
N CYS A 357 16.27 -38.96 -10.08
CA CYS A 357 16.30 -38.74 -11.53
C CYS A 357 17.40 -39.56 -12.22
N ALA A 358 18.62 -39.58 -11.66
CA ALA A 358 19.74 -40.38 -12.18
C ALA A 358 19.42 -41.89 -12.22
N SER A 359 18.68 -42.43 -11.23
CA SER A 359 18.29 -43.85 -11.21
C SER A 359 17.30 -44.21 -12.32
N PHE A 360 16.58 -43.21 -12.89
CA PHE A 360 15.74 -43.35 -14.07
C PHE A 360 16.45 -42.92 -15.38
N GLY A 361 17.76 -42.67 -15.32
CA GLY A 361 18.57 -42.30 -16.48
C GLY A 361 18.52 -40.83 -16.91
N VAL A 362 18.01 -39.93 -16.04
CA VAL A 362 17.91 -38.49 -16.29
C VAL A 362 18.94 -37.75 -15.44
N GLU A 363 19.80 -36.94 -16.09
CA GLU A 363 20.70 -36.01 -15.38
C GLU A 363 19.95 -34.73 -15.03
N ALA A 364 19.63 -34.54 -13.74
CA ALA A 364 19.05 -33.32 -13.21
C ALA A 364 20.10 -32.56 -12.38
N GLY A 365 20.42 -31.33 -12.78
CA GLY A 365 21.33 -30.47 -12.02
C GLY A 365 20.60 -29.67 -10.92
N HIS A 366 21.33 -29.16 -9.92
CA HIS A 366 20.76 -28.32 -8.87
C HIS A 366 20.13 -27.05 -9.42
N ASP A 367 20.70 -26.45 -10.49
CA ASP A 367 20.17 -25.24 -11.13
C ASP A 367 18.76 -25.46 -11.71
N LEU A 368 18.47 -26.65 -12.26
CA LEU A 368 17.14 -27.01 -12.75
C LEU A 368 16.14 -27.11 -11.59
N ILE A 369 16.55 -27.71 -10.47
CA ILE A 369 15.71 -27.85 -9.28
C ILE A 369 15.39 -26.46 -8.70
N ASP A 370 16.39 -25.58 -8.62
CA ASP A 370 16.22 -24.22 -8.15
C ASP A 370 15.29 -23.40 -9.05
N ALA A 371 15.39 -23.56 -10.35
CA ALA A 371 14.47 -22.92 -11.31
C ALA A 371 13.02 -23.41 -11.14
N VAL A 372 12.79 -24.72 -10.96
CA VAL A 372 11.46 -25.29 -10.71
C VAL A 372 10.90 -24.79 -9.37
N LYS A 373 11.69 -24.74 -8.32
CA LYS A 373 11.27 -24.23 -7.01
C LYS A 373 10.96 -22.72 -7.05
N ALA A 374 11.72 -21.93 -7.78
CA ALA A 374 11.48 -20.51 -7.97
C ALA A 374 10.19 -20.22 -8.76
N ALA A 375 9.77 -21.12 -9.67
CA ALA A 375 8.53 -21.00 -10.40
C ALA A 375 7.26 -21.22 -9.55
N GLY A 376 7.40 -21.83 -8.35
CA GLY A 376 6.30 -22.20 -7.45
C GLY A 376 5.72 -23.58 -7.76
N GLN A 377 4.78 -24.04 -6.93
CA GLN A 377 4.18 -25.39 -6.95
C GLN A 377 5.18 -26.52 -6.62
N ALA A 378 6.22 -26.22 -5.84
CA ALA A 378 7.36 -27.08 -5.55
C ALA A 378 7.41 -27.57 -4.09
N ASN A 379 6.29 -27.54 -3.38
CA ASN A 379 6.20 -28.01 -1.98
C ASN A 379 6.03 -29.55 -1.85
N ASP A 380 6.03 -30.27 -2.97
CA ASP A 380 6.03 -31.73 -3.02
C ASP A 380 7.20 -32.22 -3.86
N ASP A 381 8.33 -32.56 -3.23
CA ASP A 381 9.54 -32.98 -3.92
C ASP A 381 9.37 -34.27 -4.73
N TRP A 382 8.39 -35.10 -4.39
CA TRP A 382 8.02 -36.28 -5.19
C TRP A 382 7.38 -35.85 -6.51
N ALA A 383 6.43 -34.90 -6.46
CA ALA A 383 5.79 -34.34 -7.64
C ALA A 383 6.79 -33.57 -8.52
N VAL A 384 7.71 -32.82 -7.90
CA VAL A 384 8.82 -32.15 -8.61
C VAL A 384 9.68 -33.17 -9.34
N THR A 385 10.11 -34.24 -8.66
CA THR A 385 10.93 -35.31 -9.23
C THR A 385 10.21 -35.98 -10.40
N HIS A 386 8.92 -36.28 -10.22
CA HIS A 386 8.09 -36.89 -11.28
C HIS A 386 7.95 -35.94 -12.48
N GLY A 387 7.74 -34.63 -12.26
CA GLY A 387 7.67 -33.63 -13.32
C GLY A 387 8.96 -33.55 -14.15
N VAL A 388 10.13 -33.50 -13.50
CA VAL A 388 11.44 -33.50 -14.17
C VAL A 388 11.63 -34.77 -15.03
N LEU A 389 11.20 -35.93 -14.56
CA LEU A 389 11.26 -37.17 -15.32
C LEU A 389 10.32 -37.16 -16.51
N ALA A 390 9.09 -36.68 -16.34
CA ALA A 390 8.10 -36.56 -17.41
C ALA A 390 8.56 -35.58 -18.52
N ASP A 391 9.13 -34.44 -18.16
CA ASP A 391 9.71 -33.46 -19.08
C ASP A 391 10.89 -34.04 -19.87
N ALA A 392 11.63 -34.98 -19.30
CA ALA A 392 12.68 -35.72 -19.95
C ALA A 392 12.16 -36.92 -20.79
N GLY A 393 10.83 -37.13 -20.86
CA GLY A 393 10.21 -38.21 -21.64
C GLY A 393 10.25 -39.60 -20.97
N VAL A 394 10.48 -39.66 -19.66
CA VAL A 394 10.48 -40.92 -18.89
C VAL A 394 9.08 -41.24 -18.40
N GLU A 395 8.54 -42.39 -18.79
CA GLU A 395 7.27 -42.93 -18.31
C GLU A 395 7.50 -43.67 -16.95
N ALA A 396 7.23 -43.00 -15.84
CA ALA A 396 7.22 -43.58 -14.51
C ALA A 396 5.99 -43.10 -13.75
N SER A 397 5.37 -43.95 -12.94
CA SER A 397 4.26 -43.50 -12.08
C SER A 397 4.80 -42.71 -10.88
N LEU A 398 3.97 -41.78 -10.35
CA LEU A 398 4.31 -41.03 -9.15
C LEU A 398 4.64 -41.97 -7.97
N GLU A 399 3.96 -43.13 -7.87
CA GLU A 399 4.21 -44.14 -6.84
C GLU A 399 5.62 -44.74 -6.96
N GLN A 400 6.05 -45.06 -8.19
CA GLN A 400 7.41 -45.59 -8.45
C GLN A 400 8.49 -44.55 -8.10
N VAL A 401 8.25 -43.29 -8.51
CA VAL A 401 9.16 -42.18 -8.23
C VAL A 401 9.24 -41.94 -6.71
N THR A 402 8.10 -41.92 -6.01
CA THR A 402 8.03 -41.74 -4.56
C THR A 402 8.77 -42.87 -3.84
N ALA A 403 8.52 -44.13 -4.20
CA ALA A 403 9.20 -45.28 -3.59
C ALA A 403 10.73 -45.18 -3.73
N ARG A 404 11.21 -44.84 -4.93
CA ARG A 404 12.65 -44.69 -5.18
C ARG A 404 13.24 -43.48 -4.46
N PHE A 405 12.52 -42.37 -4.41
CA PHE A 405 12.93 -41.19 -3.65
C PHE A 405 13.08 -41.52 -2.16
N GLU A 406 12.10 -42.22 -1.57
CA GLU A 406 12.15 -42.62 -0.17
C GLU A 406 13.30 -43.56 0.14
N GLU A 407 13.63 -44.53 -0.75
CA GLU A 407 14.81 -45.36 -0.59
C GLU A 407 16.10 -44.53 -0.53
N VAL A 408 16.24 -43.54 -1.40
CA VAL A 408 17.42 -42.65 -1.44
C VAL A 408 17.46 -41.76 -0.20
N TYR A 409 16.33 -41.20 0.18
CA TYR A 409 16.23 -40.28 1.30
C TYR A 409 16.34 -40.95 2.66
N GLN A 410 15.55 -42.01 2.91
CA GLN A 410 15.53 -42.73 4.20
C GLN A 410 16.74 -43.68 4.37
N GLY A 411 17.22 -44.20 3.26
CA GLY A 411 18.21 -45.29 3.22
C GLY A 411 17.57 -46.67 3.22
N THR A 412 18.36 -47.67 2.89
CA THR A 412 18.07 -49.10 2.98
C THR A 412 18.94 -49.72 4.06
N GLY A 413 18.65 -50.99 4.50
CA GLY A 413 19.28 -51.59 5.65
C GLY A 413 20.83 -51.47 5.74
N ASP A 414 21.53 -51.44 4.59
CA ASP A 414 22.97 -51.39 4.54
C ASP A 414 23.50 -50.00 4.09
N GLU A 415 22.67 -49.13 3.48
CA GLU A 415 23.04 -47.81 3.04
C GLU A 415 22.31 -46.73 3.83
N PRO A 416 23.06 -45.88 4.57
CA PRO A 416 22.40 -44.79 5.30
C PRO A 416 21.87 -43.72 4.33
N GLY A 417 20.60 -43.34 4.50
CA GLY A 417 19.90 -42.37 3.66
C GLY A 417 20.47 -40.95 3.76
N LEU A 418 20.11 -40.13 2.78
CA LEU A 418 20.60 -38.76 2.69
C LEU A 418 20.10 -37.85 3.82
N ARG A 419 18.99 -38.16 4.48
CA ARG A 419 18.43 -37.43 5.63
C ARG A 419 19.42 -37.15 6.75
N ARG A 420 20.44 -38.01 6.92
CA ARG A 420 21.52 -37.84 7.93
C ARG A 420 22.35 -36.58 7.73
N HIS A 421 22.30 -35.98 6.56
CA HIS A 421 23.06 -34.78 6.22
C HIS A 421 22.28 -33.48 6.52
N GLU A 422 21.04 -33.59 7.00
CA GLU A 422 20.26 -32.44 7.39
C GLU A 422 20.80 -31.79 8.66
N THR A 423 20.96 -30.48 8.59
CA THR A 423 21.42 -29.69 9.73
C THR A 423 20.44 -28.54 9.99
N LEU A 424 20.42 -28.06 11.22
CA LEU A 424 19.62 -26.91 11.60
C LEU A 424 20.23 -25.63 11.04
N ILE A 425 19.45 -24.78 10.36
CA ILE A 425 19.89 -23.48 9.82
C ILE A 425 20.01 -22.45 10.95
N PRO A 426 18.91 -22.07 11.67
CA PRO A 426 19.05 -21.18 12.81
C PRO A 426 19.60 -21.94 14.01
N SER A 427 20.47 -21.31 14.78
CA SER A 427 21.03 -21.97 15.96
C SER A 427 19.93 -22.30 16.98
N ARG A 428 20.18 -23.33 17.81
CA ARG A 428 19.23 -23.70 18.89
C ARG A 428 19.05 -22.57 19.89
N GLU A 429 20.10 -21.81 20.13
CA GLU A 429 20.13 -20.66 21.02
C GLU A 429 19.17 -19.58 20.52
N VAL A 430 19.24 -19.22 19.23
CA VAL A 430 18.32 -18.28 18.59
C VAL A 430 16.87 -18.76 18.69
N LEU A 431 16.58 -20.01 18.33
CA LEU A 431 15.22 -20.56 18.45
C LEU A 431 14.72 -20.56 19.90
N ALA A 432 15.60 -20.85 20.87
CA ALA A 432 15.25 -20.83 22.28
C ALA A 432 14.97 -19.39 22.80
N GLU A 433 15.69 -18.40 22.31
CA GLU A 433 15.41 -16.99 22.61
C GLU A 433 14.07 -16.56 22.02
N LEU A 434 13.83 -16.88 20.76
CA LEU A 434 12.54 -16.59 20.10
C LEU A 434 11.36 -17.27 20.83
N ALA A 435 11.51 -18.50 21.28
CA ALA A 435 10.48 -19.24 22.01
C ALA A 435 10.14 -18.64 23.38
N ARG A 436 10.99 -17.78 23.94
CA ARG A 436 10.70 -17.02 25.18
C ARG A 436 9.79 -15.81 24.92
N ILE A 437 9.78 -15.30 23.69
CA ILE A 437 9.10 -14.07 23.32
C ILE A 437 7.84 -14.37 22.52
N PHE A 438 7.91 -15.35 21.61
CA PHE A 438 6.87 -15.68 20.64
C PHE A 438 6.41 -17.12 20.76
N LYS A 439 5.17 -17.39 20.36
CA LYS A 439 4.70 -18.76 20.13
C LYS A 439 5.30 -19.26 18.81
N LEU A 440 6.05 -20.35 18.83
CA LEU A 440 6.66 -20.90 17.62
C LEU A 440 5.81 -22.03 17.03
N GLY A 441 5.63 -22.00 15.71
CA GLY A 441 4.96 -23.03 14.92
C GLY A 441 5.75 -23.44 13.68
N VAL A 442 5.58 -24.67 13.25
CA VAL A 442 6.11 -25.18 11.97
C VAL A 442 4.94 -25.42 11.02
N VAL A 443 5.11 -25.03 9.75
CA VAL A 443 4.13 -25.27 8.66
C VAL A 443 4.87 -25.82 7.47
N THR A 444 4.82 -27.14 7.27
CA THR A 444 5.66 -27.84 6.28
C THR A 444 4.87 -28.79 5.39
N GLY A 445 5.35 -28.98 4.16
CA GLY A 445 4.88 -30.04 3.24
C GLY A 445 5.41 -31.44 3.58
N ARG A 446 6.31 -31.57 4.55
CA ARG A 446 6.84 -32.89 4.95
C ARG A 446 5.77 -33.78 5.60
N PRO A 447 5.91 -35.11 5.46
CA PRO A 447 5.20 -36.06 6.31
C PRO A 447 5.52 -35.83 7.80
N ARG A 448 4.53 -36.05 8.66
CA ARG A 448 4.65 -35.86 10.10
C ARG A 448 5.81 -36.64 10.72
N ALA A 449 5.99 -37.88 10.27
CA ALA A 449 7.06 -38.74 10.79
C ALA A 449 8.45 -38.12 10.55
N ASP A 450 8.68 -37.51 9.38
CA ASP A 450 9.95 -36.90 9.01
C ASP A 450 10.16 -35.57 9.73
N ALA A 451 9.14 -34.72 9.78
CA ALA A 451 9.19 -33.45 10.49
C ALA A 451 9.48 -33.63 11.99
N GLU A 452 8.73 -34.50 12.65
CA GLU A 452 8.90 -34.79 14.08
C GLU A 452 10.27 -35.43 14.37
N ARG A 453 10.75 -36.31 13.50
CA ARG A 453 12.08 -36.91 13.64
C ARG A 453 13.17 -35.85 13.57
N PHE A 454 13.19 -35.01 12.53
CA PHE A 454 14.17 -33.93 12.36
C PHE A 454 14.19 -33.03 13.60
N LEU A 455 13.05 -32.53 14.04
CA LEU A 455 12.95 -31.64 15.20
C LEU A 455 13.49 -32.29 16.50
N ARG A 456 13.31 -33.61 16.68
CA ARG A 456 13.84 -34.36 17.84
C ARG A 456 15.33 -34.59 17.72
N GLU A 457 15.84 -35.01 16.56
CA GLU A 457 17.26 -35.21 16.30
C GLU A 457 18.06 -33.92 16.52
N GLN A 458 17.49 -32.77 16.06
CA GLN A 458 18.07 -31.44 16.30
C GLN A 458 17.80 -30.89 17.73
N ARG A 459 17.05 -31.63 18.56
CA ARG A 459 16.70 -31.27 19.96
C ARG A 459 15.98 -29.91 20.10
N VAL A 460 15.15 -29.55 19.12
CA VAL A 460 14.38 -28.29 19.10
C VAL A 460 12.85 -28.51 19.15
N ARG A 461 12.39 -29.79 19.10
CA ARG A 461 10.95 -30.11 19.06
C ARG A 461 10.15 -29.44 20.18
N GLY A 462 10.71 -29.36 21.39
CA GLY A 462 10.06 -28.75 22.56
C GLY A 462 9.89 -27.24 22.49
N LEU A 463 10.50 -26.55 21.52
CA LEU A 463 10.37 -25.11 21.31
C LEU A 463 9.13 -24.75 20.48
N PHE A 464 8.59 -25.69 19.70
CA PHE A 464 7.45 -25.48 18.82
C PHE A 464 6.17 -25.98 19.46
N SER A 465 5.21 -25.06 19.68
CA SER A 465 3.90 -25.38 20.25
C SER A 465 2.94 -25.98 19.23
N ALA A 466 3.17 -25.77 17.94
CA ALA A 466 2.41 -26.37 16.84
C ALA A 466 3.35 -26.87 15.74
N VAL A 467 3.03 -28.05 15.16
CA VAL A 467 3.68 -28.60 13.97
C VAL A 467 2.57 -29.06 13.02
N ILE A 468 2.47 -28.37 11.88
CA ILE A 468 1.49 -28.61 10.83
C ILE A 468 2.21 -29.26 9.67
N CYS A 469 1.77 -30.46 9.31
CA CYS A 469 2.36 -31.30 8.28
C CYS A 469 1.38 -31.53 7.14
N ARG A 470 1.82 -32.19 6.06
CA ARG A 470 0.98 -32.49 4.89
C ARG A 470 -0.32 -33.24 5.19
N GLU A 471 -0.39 -33.95 6.30
CA GLU A 471 -1.58 -34.70 6.72
C GLU A 471 -2.63 -33.82 7.40
N ASP A 472 -2.29 -32.60 7.83
CA ASP A 472 -3.19 -31.74 8.60
C ASP A 472 -4.06 -30.83 7.72
N ALA A 473 -3.55 -30.46 6.53
CA ALA A 473 -4.21 -29.50 5.64
C ALA A 473 -3.68 -29.65 4.19
N PRO A 474 -4.36 -29.06 3.18
CA PRO A 474 -3.82 -28.93 1.83
C PRO A 474 -2.44 -28.28 1.82
N LEU A 475 -1.61 -28.61 0.82
CA LEU A 475 -0.26 -28.05 0.72
C LEU A 475 -0.30 -26.56 0.36
N LYS A 476 0.72 -25.82 0.75
CA LYS A 476 0.99 -24.47 0.27
C LYS A 476 1.09 -24.48 -1.28
N PRO A 477 0.55 -23.51 -2.01
CA PRO A 477 0.15 -22.15 -1.58
C PRO A 477 -1.26 -22.01 -0.97
N ASP A 478 -1.97 -23.10 -0.68
CA ASP A 478 -3.24 -23.00 0.06
C ASP A 478 -2.99 -22.36 1.45
N PRO A 479 -3.79 -21.38 1.90
CA PRO A 479 -3.61 -20.73 3.18
C PRO A 479 -4.07 -21.59 4.38
N ALA A 480 -4.73 -22.72 4.15
CA ALA A 480 -5.29 -23.55 5.21
C ALA A 480 -4.26 -24.02 6.25
N PRO A 481 -3.05 -24.51 5.88
CA PRO A 481 -2.09 -24.97 6.88
C PRO A 481 -1.62 -23.83 7.79
N VAL A 482 -1.49 -22.60 7.26
CA VAL A 482 -1.14 -21.43 8.06
C VAL A 482 -2.27 -21.07 9.04
N ARG A 483 -3.53 -21.14 8.61
CA ARG A 483 -4.69 -20.91 9.48
C ARG A 483 -4.79 -21.96 10.59
N VAL A 484 -4.57 -23.24 10.27
CA VAL A 484 -4.53 -24.32 11.27
C VAL A 484 -3.41 -24.09 12.29
N ALA A 485 -2.25 -23.55 11.85
CA ALA A 485 -1.18 -23.20 12.77
C ALA A 485 -1.60 -22.07 13.73
N LEU A 486 -2.23 -21.02 13.23
CA LEU A 486 -2.73 -19.91 14.04
C LEU A 486 -3.75 -20.40 15.07
N ASP A 487 -4.70 -21.24 14.67
CA ASP A 487 -5.72 -21.82 15.55
C ASP A 487 -5.09 -22.67 16.67
N ARG A 488 -4.13 -23.55 16.33
CA ARG A 488 -3.42 -24.38 17.33
C ARG A 488 -2.55 -23.57 18.28
N LEU A 489 -2.04 -22.44 17.82
CA LEU A 489 -1.24 -21.53 18.65
C LEU A 489 -2.12 -20.53 19.41
N GLU A 490 -3.43 -20.48 19.15
CA GLU A 490 -4.31 -19.42 19.68
C GLU A 490 -3.69 -18.05 19.43
N ALA A 491 -3.23 -17.80 18.19
CA ALA A 491 -2.58 -16.56 17.76
C ALA A 491 -3.43 -15.84 16.70
N ARG A 492 -3.52 -14.53 16.80
CA ARG A 492 -4.25 -13.66 15.86
C ARG A 492 -3.34 -12.96 14.88
N THR A 493 -2.05 -12.82 15.23
CA THR A 493 -1.03 -12.16 14.44
C THR A 493 0.20 -13.04 14.37
N ALA A 494 0.81 -13.12 13.19
CA ALA A 494 2.03 -13.89 13.01
C ALA A 494 2.88 -13.36 11.85
N TRP A 495 4.17 -13.73 11.87
CA TRP A 495 5.00 -13.74 10.68
C TRP A 495 5.18 -15.19 10.22
N MET A 496 5.21 -15.40 8.90
CA MET A 496 5.54 -16.68 8.27
C MET A 496 6.87 -16.55 7.54
N LEU A 497 7.86 -17.31 8.00
CA LEU A 497 9.18 -17.39 7.40
C LEU A 497 9.18 -18.57 6.42
N GLY A 498 9.43 -18.31 5.14
CA GLY A 498 9.41 -19.31 4.07
C GLY A 498 10.41 -19.01 2.98
N ASP A 499 10.92 -20.04 2.31
CA ASP A 499 11.95 -19.92 1.27
C ASP A 499 11.39 -19.98 -0.16
N THR A 500 10.07 -20.21 -0.31
CA THR A 500 9.42 -20.36 -1.60
C THR A 500 8.31 -19.33 -1.84
N PRO A 501 7.97 -19.03 -3.13
CA PRO A 501 6.80 -18.23 -3.48
C PRO A 501 5.49 -18.77 -2.91
N ASP A 502 5.38 -20.08 -2.73
CA ASP A 502 4.18 -20.73 -2.20
C ASP A 502 3.98 -20.45 -0.71
N ASP A 503 5.07 -20.32 0.05
CA ASP A 503 5.03 -19.89 1.46
C ASP A 503 4.49 -18.47 1.58
N VAL A 504 5.02 -17.58 0.74
CA VAL A 504 4.59 -16.17 0.68
C VAL A 504 3.10 -16.10 0.35
N ARG A 505 2.64 -16.83 -0.68
CA ARG A 505 1.23 -16.85 -1.10
C ARG A 505 0.32 -17.42 -0.01
N ALA A 506 0.74 -18.52 0.65
CA ALA A 506 -0.01 -19.12 1.75
C ALA A 506 -0.14 -18.16 2.94
N ALA A 507 0.95 -17.49 3.32
CA ALA A 507 0.97 -16.47 4.38
C ALA A 507 0.03 -15.31 4.04
N VAL A 508 0.20 -14.69 2.88
CA VAL A 508 -0.69 -13.64 2.38
C VAL A 508 -2.12 -14.15 2.33
N GLY A 509 -2.39 -15.37 1.81
CA GLY A 509 -3.69 -16.04 1.81
C GLY A 509 -4.30 -16.21 3.19
N ALA A 510 -3.53 -16.35 4.25
CA ALA A 510 -3.99 -16.44 5.64
C ALA A 510 -4.09 -15.09 6.38
N GLY A 511 -3.57 -13.98 5.81
CA GLY A 511 -3.50 -12.69 6.52
C GLY A 511 -2.31 -12.58 7.48
N VAL A 512 -1.29 -13.34 7.21
CA VAL A 512 -0.04 -13.40 7.97
C VAL A 512 1.04 -12.65 7.20
N VAL A 513 1.95 -11.98 7.90
CA VAL A 513 3.05 -11.23 7.27
C VAL A 513 4.09 -12.20 6.72
N PRO A 514 4.35 -12.20 5.39
CA PRO A 514 5.33 -13.08 4.79
C PRO A 514 6.74 -12.52 4.92
N VAL A 515 7.63 -13.28 5.52
CA VAL A 515 9.08 -13.01 5.54
C VAL A 515 9.76 -14.05 4.66
N GLY A 516 10.33 -13.60 3.55
CA GLY A 516 11.09 -14.46 2.66
C GLY A 516 12.46 -14.79 3.26
N VAL A 517 12.85 -16.05 3.22
CA VAL A 517 14.16 -16.52 3.68
C VAL A 517 14.90 -17.07 2.47
N VAL A 518 16.04 -16.48 2.13
CA VAL A 518 16.93 -17.02 1.11
C VAL A 518 17.81 -18.07 1.78
N PRO A 519 17.63 -19.37 1.45
CA PRO A 519 18.43 -20.42 2.07
C PRO A 519 19.90 -20.32 1.67
N PRO A 520 20.83 -20.94 2.42
CA PRO A 520 22.22 -20.95 2.08
C PRO A 520 22.45 -21.36 0.62
N GLY A 521 23.16 -20.54 -0.16
CA GLY A 521 23.39 -20.77 -1.60
C GLY A 521 22.20 -20.48 -2.53
N GLY A 522 21.08 -19.96 -2.05
CA GLY A 522 19.90 -19.66 -2.87
C GLY A 522 20.03 -18.45 -3.80
N GLY A 523 20.99 -17.57 -3.54
CA GLY A 523 21.40 -16.51 -4.44
C GLY A 523 20.30 -15.52 -4.86
N ARG A 524 20.58 -14.74 -5.93
CA ARG A 524 19.72 -13.67 -6.41
C ARG A 524 18.40 -14.17 -7.01
N THR A 525 18.36 -15.37 -7.58
CA THR A 525 17.14 -15.95 -8.17
C THR A 525 16.08 -16.21 -7.11
N GLY A 526 16.48 -16.79 -5.97
CA GLY A 526 15.57 -17.00 -4.83
C GLY A 526 15.03 -15.67 -4.27
N TRP A 527 15.92 -14.67 -4.15
CA TRP A 527 15.54 -13.33 -3.69
C TRP A 527 14.45 -12.72 -4.58
N THR A 528 14.68 -12.69 -5.90
CA THR A 528 13.74 -12.11 -6.87
C THR A 528 12.37 -12.83 -6.84
N ALA A 529 12.37 -14.16 -6.78
CA ALA A 529 11.14 -14.95 -6.74
C ALA A 529 10.29 -14.65 -5.49
N LEU A 530 10.93 -14.49 -4.33
CA LEU A 530 10.26 -14.11 -3.08
C LEU A 530 9.71 -12.67 -3.14
N GLU A 531 10.47 -11.74 -3.73
CA GLU A 531 10.03 -10.36 -3.91
C GLU A 531 8.81 -10.26 -4.83
N GLU A 532 8.84 -10.95 -5.97
CA GLU A 532 7.72 -11.00 -6.93
C GLU A 532 6.48 -11.69 -6.35
N ALA A 533 6.68 -12.67 -5.46
CA ALA A 533 5.57 -13.31 -4.74
C ALA A 533 4.91 -12.40 -3.70
N GLY A 534 5.55 -11.29 -3.32
CA GLY A 534 5.02 -10.31 -2.37
C GLY A 534 5.53 -10.46 -0.94
N ALA A 535 6.73 -11.02 -0.74
CA ALA A 535 7.37 -11.02 0.58
C ALA A 535 7.48 -9.59 1.12
N ALA A 536 7.08 -9.38 2.36
CA ALA A 536 7.12 -8.07 2.99
C ALA A 536 8.56 -7.65 3.29
N ARG A 537 9.37 -8.59 3.75
CA ARG A 537 10.82 -8.48 3.94
C ARG A 537 11.48 -9.76 3.47
N ILE A 538 12.73 -9.68 3.04
CA ILE A 538 13.54 -10.84 2.65
C ILE A 538 14.85 -10.80 3.42
N VAL A 539 15.26 -11.94 3.95
CA VAL A 539 16.50 -12.11 4.74
C VAL A 539 17.30 -13.30 4.23
N GLU A 540 18.61 -13.28 4.45
CA GLU A 540 19.49 -14.40 4.19
C GLU A 540 19.59 -15.29 5.45
N ALA A 541 19.41 -16.59 5.28
CA ALA A 541 19.36 -17.55 6.38
C ALA A 541 20.67 -17.60 7.21
N ASP A 542 21.82 -17.30 6.58
CA ASP A 542 23.15 -17.42 7.19
C ASP A 542 23.51 -16.23 8.10
N THR A 543 22.89 -15.07 7.93
CA THR A 543 23.39 -13.83 8.54
C THR A 543 22.38 -13.10 9.43
N ASP A 544 21.06 -13.23 9.19
CA ASP A 544 20.10 -12.26 9.71
C ASP A 544 18.98 -12.79 10.60
N PHE A 545 18.93 -14.11 10.91
CA PHE A 545 17.85 -14.63 11.76
C PHE A 545 17.78 -13.96 13.15
N GLY A 546 18.94 -13.60 13.72
CA GLY A 546 18.98 -12.82 14.97
C GLY A 546 18.65 -11.34 14.79
N GLY A 547 19.09 -10.75 13.67
CA GLY A 547 18.87 -9.32 13.35
C GLY A 547 17.44 -8.94 13.01
N LEU A 548 16.59 -9.92 12.59
CA LEU A 548 15.15 -9.73 12.30
C LEU A 548 14.37 -9.18 13.51
N PHE A 549 14.86 -9.42 14.73
CA PHE A 549 14.12 -9.19 15.97
C PHE A 549 14.78 -8.16 16.90
N HIS A 550 15.89 -7.55 16.45
CA HIS A 550 16.68 -6.58 17.23
C HIS A 550 16.78 -5.20 16.54
N GLY A 551 15.91 -4.91 15.55
CA GLY A 551 15.87 -3.65 14.79
C GLY A 551 14.95 -2.60 15.38
#